data_87cc9ee00a58838a219a154fc72aeb7b
#
_entry.id   87cc9ee00a58838a219a154fc72aeb7b
#
_cell.length_a   1.000
_cell.length_b   1.000
_cell.length_c   1.000
_cell.angle_alpha   90.00
_cell.angle_beta   90.00
_cell.angle_gamma   90.00
#
_symmetry.space_group_name_H-M   'P 1'
#
loop_
_entity.id
_entity.type
_entity.pdbx_description
1 polymer ?
#
loop_
_entity_poly.entity_id
_entity_poly.type
_entity_poly.pdbx_seq_one_letter_code
_entity_poly.pdbx_strand_id
1 'polypeptide(L)'
;IAMIRYIYNSDYHYAIIQAQPCDPNLLGLISDFLIQVDELTTCVVFNQLEDGYKFSVRSCVKEVRASELAQFLAADMGSGGGHVEKAGGFIARRQYEEKYPTLHSEGYFSNRMNEYFDSFDILYAEKMNIDTSDMKSYYIRPAVSGYVEARTLMPIGTKGVIRTLEGDIELEAAEDMMILVNEDGRVKVISSHEFEEKYKVLGEHCNLNLEYKPRLRKLTSQTTVSIMRHMNSCTY
;
A
#
# COMPACT_ATOMS: atom_id res chain seq x y z
N ILE A 1 4.46 27.60 14.45
CA ILE A 1 5.03 26.37 15.03
C ILE A 1 6.45 26.30 14.58
N ALA A 2 7.42 26.35 15.50
CA ALA A 2 8.82 26.25 15.12
C ALA A 2 9.20 24.79 14.93
N MET A 3 9.69 24.46 13.74
CA MET A 3 10.37 23.23 13.43
C MET A 3 11.78 23.31 14.05
N ILE A 4 12.17 22.28 14.81
CA ILE A 4 13.51 22.26 15.44
C ILE A 4 14.50 21.64 14.49
N ARG A 5 14.15 20.52 13.86
CA ARG A 5 15.01 19.79 12.93
C ARG A 5 14.22 19.17 11.79
N TYR A 6 14.89 19.05 10.67
CA TYR A 6 14.37 18.44 9.44
C TYR A 6 15.43 17.51 8.86
N ILE A 7 15.06 16.27 8.60
CA ILE A 7 15.87 15.26 7.92
C ILE A 7 15.09 14.80 6.70
N TYR A 8 15.70 14.85 5.54
CA TYR A 8 15.15 14.32 4.29
C TYR A 8 16.06 13.23 3.74
N ASN A 9 15.45 12.13 3.32
CA ASN A 9 16.12 11.03 2.63
C ASN A 9 15.62 11.00 1.18
N SER A 10 16.54 11.28 0.24
CA SER A 10 16.24 11.34 -1.20
C SER A 10 16.08 9.97 -1.85
N ASP A 11 16.65 8.92 -1.26
CA ASP A 11 16.60 7.58 -1.84
C ASP A 11 15.22 6.94 -1.63
N TYR A 12 14.62 7.22 -0.47
CA TYR A 12 13.31 6.69 -0.08
C TYR A 12 12.20 7.75 -0.08
N HIS A 13 12.51 9.00 -0.42
CA HIS A 13 11.56 10.12 -0.47
C HIS A 13 10.77 10.32 0.83
N TYR A 14 11.42 10.15 1.98
CA TYR A 14 10.80 10.43 3.27
C TYR A 14 11.39 11.64 3.99
N ALA A 15 10.61 12.24 4.87
CA ALA A 15 11.07 13.28 5.79
C ALA A 15 10.76 12.94 7.25
N ILE A 16 11.66 13.36 8.13
CA ILE A 16 11.49 13.33 9.58
C ILE A 16 11.61 14.75 10.10
N ILE A 17 10.63 15.18 10.91
CA ILE A 17 10.61 16.51 11.50
C ILE A 17 10.42 16.43 12.99
N GLN A 18 11.32 17.07 13.70
CA GLN A 18 11.14 17.37 15.11
C GLN A 18 10.45 18.72 15.26
N ALA A 19 9.26 18.72 15.80
CA ALA A 19 8.52 19.92 16.18
C ALA A 19 8.76 20.27 17.66
N GLN A 20 8.57 21.53 18.01
CA GLN A 20 8.47 21.91 19.43
C GLN A 20 7.25 21.23 20.08
N PRO A 21 7.27 21.05 21.41
CA PRO A 21 6.09 20.56 22.13
C PRO A 21 4.86 21.38 21.75
N CYS A 22 3.84 20.70 21.26
CA CYS A 22 2.60 21.30 20.79
C CYS A 22 1.44 20.31 20.99
N ASP A 23 0.22 20.79 20.80
CA ASP A 23 -0.96 19.94 20.81
C ASP A 23 -0.80 18.79 19.78
N PRO A 24 -1.15 17.55 20.15
CA PRO A 24 -1.07 16.39 19.24
C PRO A 24 -1.79 16.59 17.90
N ASN A 25 -2.88 17.36 17.87
CA ASN A 25 -3.59 17.67 16.63
C ASN A 25 -2.76 18.52 15.66
N LEU A 26 -1.86 19.36 16.21
CA LEU A 26 -0.95 20.16 15.39
C LEU A 26 0.13 19.31 14.72
N LEU A 27 0.58 18.21 15.33
CA LEU A 27 1.50 17.26 14.67
C LEU A 27 0.86 16.65 13.43
N GLY A 28 -0.42 16.27 13.53
CA GLY A 28 -1.20 15.79 12.39
C GLY A 28 -1.28 16.81 11.27
N LEU A 29 -1.60 18.06 11.60
CA LEU A 29 -1.69 19.16 10.64
C LEU A 29 -0.35 19.45 9.94
N ILE A 30 0.76 19.47 10.70
CA ILE A 30 2.10 19.64 10.12
C ILE A 30 2.38 18.51 9.13
N SER A 31 2.06 17.27 9.50
CA SER A 31 2.25 16.11 8.62
C SER A 31 1.40 16.21 7.35
N ASP A 32 0.15 16.68 7.44
CA ASP A 32 -0.74 16.88 6.29
C ASP A 32 -0.22 17.96 5.32
N PHE A 33 0.45 19.00 5.82
CA PHE A 33 1.11 19.99 4.97
C PHE A 33 2.37 19.45 4.29
N LEU A 34 3.15 18.69 5.04
CA LEU A 34 4.43 18.18 4.53
C LEU A 34 4.26 17.20 3.38
N ILE A 35 3.27 16.30 3.48
CA ILE A 35 3.04 15.31 2.44
C ILE A 35 2.54 15.92 1.11
N GLN A 36 2.23 17.21 1.09
CA GLN A 36 1.89 17.94 -0.14
C GLN A 36 3.11 18.43 -0.92
N VAL A 37 4.31 18.25 -0.38
CA VAL A 37 5.55 18.52 -1.11
C VAL A 37 5.79 17.40 -2.12
N ASP A 38 5.92 17.73 -3.39
CA ASP A 38 5.93 16.77 -4.52
C ASP A 38 6.95 15.64 -4.41
N GLU A 39 8.06 15.88 -3.71
CA GLU A 39 9.12 14.88 -3.55
C GLU A 39 8.93 13.96 -2.34
N LEU A 40 7.94 14.24 -1.47
CA LEU A 40 7.72 13.45 -0.26
C LEU A 40 6.62 12.41 -0.46
N THR A 41 6.96 11.15 -0.22
CA THR A 41 6.00 10.05 -0.22
C THR A 41 5.59 9.61 1.18
N THR A 42 6.46 9.87 2.17
CA THR A 42 6.23 9.49 3.57
C THR A 42 6.82 10.55 4.50
N CYS A 43 6.13 10.88 5.58
CA CYS A 43 6.72 11.74 6.60
C CYS A 43 6.37 11.28 8.02
N VAL A 44 7.31 11.56 8.93
CA VAL A 44 7.16 11.40 10.37
C VAL A 44 7.39 12.73 11.03
N VAL A 45 6.41 13.24 11.76
CA VAL A 45 6.54 14.44 12.57
C VAL A 45 6.39 14.04 14.03
N PHE A 46 7.36 14.39 14.86
CA PHE A 46 7.34 14.07 16.27
C PHE A 46 7.66 15.27 17.14
N ASN A 47 7.21 15.24 18.38
CA ASN A 47 7.66 16.14 19.44
C ASN A 47 8.03 15.37 20.70
N GLN A 48 8.83 16.00 21.52
CA GLN A 48 9.23 15.49 22.83
C GLN A 48 8.32 16.08 23.90
N LEU A 49 7.71 15.20 24.70
CA LEU A 49 6.92 15.52 25.87
C LEU A 49 7.64 15.09 27.15
N GLU A 50 7.11 15.41 28.31
CA GLU A 50 7.71 15.00 29.60
C GLU A 50 7.77 13.48 29.75
N ASP A 51 6.73 12.78 29.29
CA ASP A 51 6.53 11.34 29.43
C ASP A 51 7.01 10.53 28.21
N GLY A 52 7.41 11.18 27.10
CA GLY A 52 7.87 10.46 25.91
C GLY A 52 7.89 11.28 24.61
N TYR A 53 7.70 10.56 23.52
CA TYR A 53 7.66 11.13 22.19
C TYR A 53 6.33 10.84 21.53
N LYS A 54 5.59 11.87 21.20
CA LYS A 54 4.38 11.77 20.38
C LYS A 54 4.76 11.96 18.92
N PHE A 55 4.22 11.12 18.04
CA PHE A 55 4.51 11.24 16.61
C PHE A 55 3.28 11.02 15.73
N SER A 56 3.34 11.59 14.53
CA SER A 56 2.37 11.45 13.46
C SER A 56 3.08 10.96 12.21
N VAL A 57 2.43 10.04 11.50
CA VAL A 57 2.92 9.44 10.25
C VAL A 57 1.92 9.74 9.14
N ARG A 58 2.43 10.11 7.97
CA ARG A 58 1.66 10.18 6.73
C ARG A 58 2.38 9.43 5.64
N SER A 59 1.61 8.77 4.79
CA SER A 59 2.10 8.16 3.56
C SER A 59 1.09 8.37 2.44
N CYS A 60 1.58 8.73 1.27
CA CYS A 60 0.77 8.87 0.06
C CYS A 60 1.08 7.76 -0.97
N VAL A 61 1.82 6.73 -0.58
CA VAL A 61 2.14 5.59 -1.44
C VAL A 61 1.60 4.30 -0.83
N LYS A 62 1.11 3.41 -1.68
CA LYS A 62 0.47 2.15 -1.26
C LYS A 62 1.47 1.16 -0.65
N GLU A 63 2.74 1.30 -1.00
CA GLU A 63 3.85 0.48 -0.55
C GLU A 63 4.16 0.68 0.94
N VAL A 64 3.87 1.86 1.46
CA VAL A 64 4.12 2.23 2.85
C VAL A 64 2.80 2.51 3.55
N ARG A 65 2.36 1.58 4.37
CA ARG A 65 1.17 1.75 5.19
C ARG A 65 1.51 2.51 6.46
N ALA A 66 0.98 3.71 6.61
CA ALA A 66 1.27 4.56 7.76
C ALA A 66 0.99 3.86 9.11
N SER A 67 -0.07 3.03 9.17
CA SER A 67 -0.41 2.25 10.37
C SER A 67 0.66 1.23 10.75
N GLU A 68 1.22 0.50 9.78
CA GLU A 68 2.29 -0.48 9.99
C GLU A 68 3.60 0.21 10.37
N LEU A 69 3.93 1.30 9.67
CA LEU A 69 5.10 2.11 10.01
C LEU A 69 5.00 2.69 11.42
N ALA A 70 3.82 3.20 11.83
CA ALA A 70 3.63 3.72 13.19
C ALA A 70 3.80 2.62 14.26
N GLN A 71 3.31 1.40 14.02
CA GLN A 71 3.53 0.25 14.90
C GLN A 71 5.02 -0.11 14.98
N PHE A 72 5.71 -0.14 13.83
CA PHE A 72 7.13 -0.42 13.74
C PHE A 72 7.97 0.61 14.50
N LEU A 73 7.66 1.90 14.36
CA LEU A 73 8.36 2.97 15.07
C LEU A 73 8.15 2.92 16.59
N ALA A 74 7.02 2.47 17.06
CA ALA A 74 6.70 2.40 18.49
C ALA A 74 7.04 1.02 19.13
N ALA A 75 7.49 0.05 18.33
CA ALA A 75 7.66 -1.33 18.78
C ALA A 75 8.50 -1.45 20.05
N ASP A 76 8.00 -2.21 21.02
CA ASP A 76 8.60 -2.51 22.33
C ASP A 76 8.75 -1.31 23.29
N MET A 77 8.34 -0.10 22.88
CA MET A 77 8.50 1.10 23.71
C MET A 77 7.23 1.93 23.84
N GLY A 78 6.16 1.52 23.19
CA GLY A 78 4.92 2.27 23.20
C GLY A 78 3.86 1.67 22.30
N SER A 79 3.05 2.51 21.69
CA SER A 79 1.97 2.10 20.80
C SER A 79 1.90 2.98 19.56
N GLY A 80 1.61 2.36 18.42
CA GLY A 80 1.39 3.03 17.16
C GLY A 80 0.23 2.38 16.40
N GLY A 81 -0.40 3.14 15.51
CA GLY A 81 -1.50 2.66 14.68
C GLY A 81 -2.30 3.78 14.05
N GLY A 82 -3.31 3.41 13.28
CA GLY A 82 -4.15 4.34 12.55
C GLY A 82 -4.65 3.75 11.24
N HIS A 83 -4.87 4.59 10.25
CA HIS A 83 -5.29 4.21 8.91
C HIS A 83 -4.07 3.99 7.98
N VAL A 84 -4.35 3.51 6.76
CA VAL A 84 -3.30 3.21 5.76
C VAL A 84 -2.46 4.45 5.43
N GLU A 85 -3.08 5.61 5.30
CA GLU A 85 -2.41 6.86 4.89
C GLU A 85 -2.05 7.77 6.08
N LYS A 86 -2.76 7.62 7.21
CA LYS A 86 -2.67 8.51 8.37
C LYS A 86 -2.62 7.69 9.66
N ALA A 87 -1.52 7.81 10.36
CA ALA A 87 -1.31 7.10 11.61
C ALA A 87 -0.50 7.96 12.59
N GLY A 88 -0.29 7.43 13.77
CA GLY A 88 0.55 8.06 14.77
C GLY A 88 0.83 7.12 15.93
N GLY A 89 1.56 7.59 16.90
CA GLY A 89 1.90 6.77 18.03
C GLY A 89 2.54 7.57 19.16
N PHE A 90 2.94 6.81 20.16
CA PHE A 90 3.63 7.32 21.33
C PHE A 90 4.72 6.33 21.75
N ILE A 91 5.89 6.85 22.05
CA ILE A 91 7.01 6.12 22.61
C ILE A 91 7.25 6.63 24.01
N ALA A 92 7.15 5.76 25.00
CA ALA A 92 7.33 6.15 26.38
C ALA A 92 8.81 6.41 26.71
N ARG A 93 9.09 7.53 27.38
CA ARG A 93 10.47 7.98 27.69
C ARG A 93 11.27 6.92 28.43
N ARG A 94 10.67 6.32 29.46
CA ARG A 94 11.37 5.32 30.26
C ARG A 94 11.85 4.13 29.44
N GLN A 95 11.01 3.57 28.58
CA GLN A 95 11.34 2.44 27.73
C GLN A 95 12.36 2.84 26.66
N TYR A 96 12.24 4.07 26.15
CA TYR A 96 13.20 4.60 25.19
C TYR A 96 14.59 4.76 25.80
N GLU A 97 14.72 5.42 26.95
CA GLU A 97 15.99 5.67 27.61
C GLU A 97 16.65 4.37 28.12
N GLU A 98 15.83 3.39 28.53
CA GLU A 98 16.32 2.06 28.91
C GLU A 98 16.93 1.31 27.72
N LYS A 99 16.30 1.40 26.54
CA LYS A 99 16.73 0.68 25.32
C LYS A 99 17.82 1.44 24.56
N TYR A 100 17.76 2.76 24.54
CA TYR A 100 18.64 3.65 23.77
C TYR A 100 19.21 4.81 24.63
N PRO A 101 20.02 4.52 25.66
CA PRO A 101 20.45 5.51 26.66
C PRO A 101 21.30 6.66 26.07
N THR A 102 21.92 6.46 24.92
CA THR A 102 22.84 7.45 24.29
C THR A 102 22.35 7.93 22.93
N LEU A 103 21.24 7.41 22.42
CA LEU A 103 20.76 7.76 21.09
C LEU A 103 19.74 8.92 21.20
N HIS A 104 19.99 9.98 20.45
CA HIS A 104 19.04 11.09 20.35
C HIS A 104 17.80 10.66 19.54
N SER A 105 16.65 11.24 19.86
CA SER A 105 15.37 10.89 19.23
C SER A 105 15.37 11.02 17.69
N GLU A 106 16.05 12.03 17.15
CA GLU A 106 16.16 12.20 15.70
C GLU A 106 16.94 11.05 15.05
N GLY A 107 18.03 10.64 15.68
CA GLY A 107 18.82 9.48 15.24
C GLY A 107 18.02 8.19 15.32
N TYR A 108 17.22 8.04 16.38
CA TYR A 108 16.31 6.92 16.52
C TYR A 108 15.32 6.84 15.35
N PHE A 109 14.55 7.91 15.10
CA PHE A 109 13.58 7.92 14.02
C PHE A 109 14.24 7.73 12.66
N SER A 110 15.41 8.32 12.43
CA SER A 110 16.16 8.14 11.18
C SER A 110 16.61 6.68 10.97
N ASN A 111 17.19 6.06 11.98
CA ASN A 111 17.61 4.67 11.92
C ASN A 111 16.40 3.73 11.69
N ARG A 112 15.30 3.93 12.43
CA ARG A 112 14.10 3.12 12.28
C ARG A 112 13.43 3.28 10.91
N MET A 113 13.44 4.49 10.35
CA MET A 113 12.94 4.73 9.00
C MET A 113 13.80 3.98 7.97
N ASN A 114 15.13 4.10 8.05
CA ASN A 114 16.02 3.35 7.16
C ASN A 114 15.82 1.83 7.31
N GLU A 115 15.79 1.29 8.54
CA GLU A 115 15.52 -0.13 8.79
C GLU A 115 14.17 -0.58 8.18
N TYR A 116 13.15 0.25 8.28
CA TYR A 116 11.83 -0.06 7.70
C TYR A 116 11.92 -0.14 6.17
N PHE A 117 12.49 0.88 5.53
CA PHE A 117 12.61 0.91 4.07
C PHE A 117 13.61 -0.12 3.53
N ASP A 118 14.67 -0.44 4.26
CA ASP A 118 15.64 -1.50 3.90
C ASP A 118 15.06 -2.92 4.11
N SER A 119 13.95 -3.06 4.82
CA SER A 119 13.37 -4.36 5.16
C SER A 119 12.58 -5.00 4.03
N PHE A 120 12.28 -4.28 2.95
CA PHE A 120 11.51 -4.78 1.82
C PHE A 120 11.99 -4.23 0.48
N ASP A 121 11.88 -5.07 -0.55
CA ASP A 121 12.09 -4.66 -1.93
C ASP A 121 10.75 -4.38 -2.60
N ILE A 122 10.68 -3.29 -3.38
CA ILE A 122 9.49 -2.96 -4.17
C ILE A 122 9.69 -3.50 -5.59
N LEU A 123 8.87 -4.48 -5.98
CA LEU A 123 8.85 -5.03 -7.33
C LEU A 123 7.78 -4.31 -8.17
N TYR A 124 8.21 -3.57 -9.17
CA TYR A 124 7.32 -2.91 -10.13
C TYR A 124 7.11 -3.81 -11.34
N ALA A 125 5.95 -4.47 -11.42
CA ALA A 125 5.66 -5.50 -12.45
C ALA A 125 5.79 -4.99 -13.90
N GLU A 126 5.56 -3.70 -14.14
CA GLU A 126 5.65 -3.12 -15.50
C GLU A 126 7.03 -2.58 -15.85
N LYS A 127 7.89 -2.35 -14.87
CA LYS A 127 9.21 -1.71 -15.09
C LYS A 127 10.38 -2.66 -14.93
N MET A 128 10.19 -3.75 -14.23
CA MET A 128 11.25 -4.70 -13.93
C MET A 128 11.12 -5.94 -14.79
N ASN A 129 12.21 -6.33 -15.40
CA ASN A 129 12.31 -7.65 -16.01
C ASN A 129 12.45 -8.68 -14.88
N ILE A 130 11.31 -9.21 -14.42
CA ILE A 130 11.28 -10.18 -13.33
C ILE A 130 11.86 -11.50 -13.83
N ASP A 131 12.97 -11.95 -13.25
CA ASP A 131 13.50 -13.27 -13.50
C ASP A 131 12.51 -14.35 -13.03
N THR A 132 12.03 -15.14 -13.97
CA THR A 132 11.07 -16.23 -13.73
C THR A 132 11.71 -17.61 -13.72
N SER A 133 13.04 -17.71 -13.80
CA SER A 133 13.76 -18.97 -13.94
C SER A 133 13.55 -19.92 -12.75
N ASP A 134 13.42 -19.39 -11.54
CA ASP A 134 13.16 -20.15 -10.32
C ASP A 134 11.68 -20.30 -9.98
N MET A 135 10.78 -19.71 -10.77
CA MET A 135 9.35 -19.81 -10.56
C MET A 135 8.83 -21.19 -10.99
N LYS A 136 8.00 -21.79 -10.15
CA LYS A 136 7.34 -23.07 -10.43
C LYS A 136 6.01 -22.84 -11.15
N SER A 137 5.73 -23.67 -12.14
CA SER A 137 4.41 -23.71 -12.79
C SER A 137 3.40 -24.44 -11.92
N TYR A 138 2.21 -23.89 -11.80
CA TYR A 138 1.11 -24.46 -11.05
C TYR A 138 -0.11 -24.68 -11.96
N TYR A 139 -0.91 -25.65 -11.59
CA TYR A 139 -2.23 -25.84 -12.20
C TYR A 139 -3.26 -25.02 -11.45
N ILE A 140 -4.14 -24.39 -12.19
CA ILE A 140 -5.26 -23.65 -11.63
C ILE A 140 -6.32 -24.66 -11.21
N ARG A 141 -6.91 -24.49 -10.05
CA ARG A 141 -8.09 -25.27 -9.68
C ARG A 141 -9.28 -24.83 -10.55
N PRO A 142 -10.07 -25.77 -11.08
CA PRO A 142 -11.31 -25.42 -11.77
C PRO A 142 -12.18 -24.56 -10.82
N ALA A 143 -12.58 -23.40 -11.29
CA ALA A 143 -13.49 -22.52 -10.59
C ALA A 143 -14.50 -22.02 -11.63
N VAL A 144 -15.78 -22.14 -11.32
CA VAL A 144 -16.86 -21.64 -12.17
C VAL A 144 -17.08 -20.17 -11.88
N SER A 145 -17.20 -19.37 -12.92
CA SER A 145 -17.53 -17.95 -12.81
C SER A 145 -18.69 -17.62 -13.74
N GLY A 146 -19.63 -16.83 -13.28
CA GLY A 146 -20.57 -16.14 -14.16
C GLY A 146 -19.83 -15.06 -14.92
N TYR A 147 -20.26 -14.75 -16.13
CA TYR A 147 -19.68 -13.66 -16.91
C TYR A 147 -20.76 -12.89 -17.66
N VAL A 148 -20.49 -11.63 -17.94
CA VAL A 148 -21.34 -10.77 -18.73
C VAL A 148 -20.52 -9.69 -19.43
N GLU A 149 -20.91 -9.35 -20.65
CA GLU A 149 -20.33 -8.20 -21.35
C GLU A 149 -20.92 -6.91 -20.76
N ALA A 150 -20.06 -5.94 -20.40
CA ALA A 150 -20.52 -4.69 -19.78
C ALA A 150 -21.53 -3.94 -20.67
N ARG A 151 -21.36 -3.98 -21.99
CA ARG A 151 -22.27 -3.35 -22.97
C ARG A 151 -23.69 -3.91 -22.96
N THR A 152 -23.91 -5.12 -22.43
CA THR A 152 -25.27 -5.70 -22.29
C THR A 152 -25.98 -5.21 -21.04
N LEU A 153 -25.24 -4.74 -20.05
CA LEU A 153 -25.78 -4.20 -18.80
C LEU A 153 -26.01 -2.69 -18.87
N MET A 154 -25.15 -1.97 -19.58
CA MET A 154 -25.20 -0.50 -19.64
C MET A 154 -24.61 0.03 -20.95
N PRO A 155 -25.05 1.20 -21.44
CA PRO A 155 -24.47 1.85 -22.62
C PRO A 155 -22.98 2.12 -22.44
N ILE A 156 -22.23 2.02 -23.55
CA ILE A 156 -20.77 2.35 -23.58
C ILE A 156 -20.57 3.79 -23.09
N GLY A 157 -19.55 4.01 -22.29
CA GLY A 157 -19.23 5.30 -21.66
C GLY A 157 -20.01 5.58 -20.39
N THR A 158 -20.93 4.70 -19.97
CA THR A 158 -21.62 4.85 -18.68
C THR A 158 -20.64 4.60 -17.55
N LYS A 159 -20.55 5.56 -16.63
CA LYS A 159 -19.81 5.42 -15.38
C LYS A 159 -20.67 4.74 -14.34
N GLY A 160 -20.12 3.73 -13.70
CA GLY A 160 -20.81 2.95 -12.69
C GLY A 160 -19.86 2.51 -11.58
N VAL A 161 -20.47 2.01 -10.51
CA VAL A 161 -19.75 1.43 -9.38
C VAL A 161 -20.31 0.05 -9.11
N ILE A 162 -19.45 -0.96 -9.08
CA ILE A 162 -19.82 -2.29 -8.60
C ILE A 162 -19.39 -2.40 -7.14
N ARG A 163 -20.36 -2.52 -6.26
CA ARG A 163 -20.09 -2.75 -4.84
C ARG A 163 -19.79 -4.21 -4.57
N THR A 164 -18.61 -4.48 -4.01
CA THR A 164 -18.18 -5.83 -3.64
C THR A 164 -17.86 -5.92 -2.15
N LEU A 165 -17.65 -7.13 -1.65
CA LEU A 165 -17.21 -7.34 -0.27
C LEU A 165 -15.79 -6.81 0.01
N GLU A 166 -14.98 -6.66 -1.04
CA GLU A 166 -13.59 -6.17 -0.94
C GLU A 166 -13.46 -4.66 -1.18
N GLY A 167 -14.58 -3.99 -1.49
CA GLY A 167 -14.63 -2.56 -1.79
C GLY A 167 -15.41 -2.26 -3.07
N ASP A 168 -15.46 -0.99 -3.42
CA ASP A 168 -16.14 -0.51 -4.61
C ASP A 168 -15.18 -0.55 -5.82
N ILE A 169 -15.66 -1.07 -6.95
CA ILE A 169 -14.96 -1.07 -8.24
C ILE A 169 -15.61 0.01 -9.11
N GLU A 170 -14.91 1.12 -9.30
CA GLU A 170 -15.33 2.14 -10.25
C GLU A 170 -14.96 1.72 -11.67
N LEU A 171 -15.90 1.85 -12.61
CA LEU A 171 -15.69 1.51 -14.00
C LEU A 171 -16.43 2.46 -14.94
N GLU A 172 -15.93 2.56 -16.17
CA GLU A 172 -16.62 3.17 -17.29
C GLU A 172 -16.82 2.09 -18.36
N ALA A 173 -18.08 1.82 -18.73
CA ALA A 173 -18.42 0.75 -19.65
C ALA A 173 -17.72 0.91 -20.99
N ALA A 174 -16.92 -0.07 -21.38
CA ALA A 174 -16.23 -0.17 -22.67
C ALA A 174 -16.76 -1.32 -23.52
N GLU A 175 -16.54 -1.25 -24.83
CA GLU A 175 -17.01 -2.26 -25.76
C GLU A 175 -16.36 -3.63 -25.51
N ASP A 176 -15.10 -3.63 -25.11
CA ASP A 176 -14.26 -4.81 -24.88
C ASP A 176 -14.20 -5.23 -23.40
N MET A 177 -15.18 -4.84 -22.61
CA MET A 177 -15.18 -5.07 -21.15
C MET A 177 -16.06 -6.27 -20.77
N MET A 178 -15.44 -7.21 -20.03
CA MET A 178 -16.10 -8.37 -19.42
C MET A 178 -16.13 -8.22 -17.90
N ILE A 179 -17.27 -8.52 -17.30
CA ILE A 179 -17.46 -8.57 -15.86
C ILE A 179 -17.65 -10.03 -15.45
N LEU A 180 -16.80 -10.53 -14.56
CA LEU A 180 -16.88 -11.89 -14.05
C LEU A 180 -17.25 -11.87 -12.57
N VAL A 181 -18.08 -12.84 -12.16
CA VAL A 181 -18.45 -13.04 -10.76
C VAL A 181 -18.12 -14.48 -10.39
N ASN A 182 -17.23 -14.65 -9.43
CA ASN A 182 -16.82 -15.95 -8.92
C ASN A 182 -17.89 -16.53 -7.96
N GLU A 183 -17.80 -17.82 -7.66
CA GLU A 183 -18.69 -18.51 -6.70
C GLU A 183 -18.64 -17.89 -5.29
N ASP A 184 -17.51 -17.27 -4.92
CA ASP A 184 -17.34 -16.58 -3.64
C ASP A 184 -17.83 -15.12 -3.65
N GLY A 185 -18.47 -14.67 -4.74
CA GLY A 185 -18.98 -13.31 -4.90
C GLY A 185 -17.93 -12.25 -5.27
N ARG A 186 -16.68 -12.62 -5.48
CA ARG A 186 -15.67 -11.68 -5.98
C ARG A 186 -15.95 -11.32 -7.43
N VAL A 187 -15.81 -10.04 -7.71
CA VAL A 187 -16.01 -9.50 -9.04
C VAL A 187 -14.66 -9.14 -9.67
N LYS A 188 -14.50 -9.48 -10.94
CA LYS A 188 -13.33 -9.13 -11.74
C LYS A 188 -13.78 -8.46 -13.03
N VAL A 189 -13.15 -7.37 -13.39
CA VAL A 189 -13.36 -6.67 -14.66
C VAL A 189 -12.10 -6.83 -15.50
N ILE A 190 -12.26 -7.37 -16.72
CA ILE A 190 -11.16 -7.65 -17.65
C ILE A 190 -11.54 -7.27 -19.08
N SER A 191 -10.58 -7.22 -19.99
CA SER A 191 -10.87 -7.06 -21.41
C SER A 191 -11.42 -8.35 -22.03
N SER A 192 -12.15 -8.22 -23.14
CA SER A 192 -12.62 -9.37 -23.92
C SER A 192 -11.44 -10.23 -24.41
N HIS A 193 -10.33 -9.60 -24.78
CA HIS A 193 -9.12 -10.31 -25.17
C HIS A 193 -8.53 -11.15 -24.03
N GLU A 194 -8.41 -10.59 -22.83
CA GLU A 194 -7.96 -11.34 -21.63
C GLU A 194 -8.92 -12.48 -21.30
N PHE A 195 -10.23 -12.26 -21.50
CA PHE A 195 -11.23 -13.29 -21.28
C PHE A 195 -11.06 -14.45 -22.23
N GLU A 196 -10.93 -14.21 -23.53
CA GLU A 196 -10.72 -15.25 -24.55
C GLU A 196 -9.44 -16.06 -24.33
N GLU A 197 -8.37 -15.39 -23.89
CA GLU A 197 -7.09 -16.03 -23.60
C GLU A 197 -7.14 -16.94 -22.37
N LYS A 198 -7.79 -16.49 -21.30
CA LYS A 198 -7.69 -17.12 -19.98
C LYS A 198 -8.89 -17.97 -19.57
N TYR A 199 -10.03 -17.80 -20.22
CA TYR A 199 -11.28 -18.45 -19.81
C TYR A 199 -11.85 -19.30 -20.95
N LYS A 200 -12.49 -20.41 -20.56
CA LYS A 200 -13.24 -21.27 -21.45
C LYS A 200 -14.71 -21.14 -21.12
N VAL A 201 -15.51 -20.78 -22.11
CA VAL A 201 -16.97 -20.66 -21.98
C VAL A 201 -17.62 -22.03 -21.94
N LEU A 202 -18.55 -22.23 -21.00
CA LEU A 202 -19.36 -23.43 -20.80
C LEU A 202 -20.83 -23.02 -20.62
N GLY A 203 -21.48 -22.63 -21.73
CA GLY A 203 -22.84 -22.11 -21.69
C GLY A 203 -22.92 -20.74 -21.03
N GLU A 204 -23.71 -20.61 -19.95
CA GLU A 204 -23.87 -19.36 -19.19
C GLU A 204 -22.74 -19.10 -18.18
N HIS A 205 -21.78 -20.01 -18.09
CA HIS A 205 -20.64 -19.92 -17.17
C HIS A 205 -19.32 -20.01 -17.92
N CYS A 206 -18.27 -19.58 -17.27
CA CYS A 206 -16.91 -19.78 -17.75
C CYS A 206 -16.01 -20.37 -16.68
N ASN A 207 -15.00 -21.10 -17.08
CA ASN A 207 -13.94 -21.59 -16.22
C ASN A 207 -12.61 -21.03 -16.68
N LEU A 208 -11.66 -20.82 -15.73
CA LEU A 208 -10.27 -20.57 -16.10
C LEU A 208 -9.78 -21.71 -17.02
N ASN A 209 -9.11 -21.34 -18.09
CA ASN A 209 -8.51 -22.29 -19.01
C ASN A 209 -7.43 -23.11 -18.27
N LEU A 210 -7.64 -24.42 -18.16
CA LEU A 210 -6.74 -25.32 -17.46
C LEU A 210 -5.37 -25.47 -18.15
N GLU A 211 -5.24 -25.04 -19.40
CA GLU A 211 -3.97 -25.01 -20.14
C GLU A 211 -3.09 -23.85 -19.68
N TYR A 212 -3.68 -22.79 -19.12
CA TYR A 212 -2.93 -21.68 -18.53
C TYR A 212 -2.24 -22.13 -17.25
N LYS A 213 -0.92 -22.09 -17.24
CA LYS A 213 -0.08 -22.49 -16.10
C LYS A 213 0.62 -21.27 -15.53
N PRO A 214 0.09 -20.62 -14.49
CA PRO A 214 0.75 -19.50 -13.86
C PRO A 214 2.10 -19.93 -13.26
N ARG A 215 3.08 -19.07 -13.38
CA ARG A 215 4.36 -19.22 -12.70
C ARG A 215 4.33 -18.45 -11.40
N LEU A 216 4.64 -19.13 -10.31
CA LEU A 216 4.56 -18.56 -8.96
C LEU A 216 5.87 -18.77 -8.22
N ARG A 217 6.23 -17.77 -7.42
CA ARG A 217 7.31 -17.84 -6.42
C ARG A 217 6.72 -17.48 -5.06
N LYS A 218 7.10 -18.23 -4.04
CA LYS A 218 6.76 -17.86 -2.66
C LYS A 218 7.56 -16.61 -2.30
N LEU A 219 6.88 -15.55 -1.91
CA LEU A 219 7.51 -14.35 -1.40
C LEU A 219 8.16 -14.65 -0.03
N THR A 220 9.33 -14.10 0.19
CA THR A 220 9.95 -14.07 1.51
C THR A 220 9.36 -12.94 2.34
N SER A 221 9.59 -12.95 3.65
CA SER A 221 9.18 -11.84 4.54
C SER A 221 9.86 -10.50 4.20
N GLN A 222 10.88 -10.53 3.37
CA GLN A 222 11.65 -9.36 2.93
C GLN A 222 11.20 -8.81 1.58
N THR A 223 10.24 -9.44 0.92
CA THR A 223 9.79 -9.01 -0.42
C THR A 223 8.37 -8.48 -0.33
N THR A 224 8.20 -7.19 -0.54
CA THR A 224 6.90 -6.58 -0.79
C THR A 224 6.70 -6.45 -2.29
N VAL A 225 5.61 -6.98 -2.79
CA VAL A 225 5.23 -6.79 -4.19
C VAL A 225 4.24 -5.64 -4.27
N SER A 226 4.69 -4.53 -4.82
CA SER A 226 3.78 -3.50 -5.29
C SER A 226 3.44 -3.75 -6.75
N ILE A 227 2.20 -4.17 -7.00
CA ILE A 227 1.68 -4.27 -8.36
C ILE A 227 1.13 -2.89 -8.73
N MET A 228 2.02 -1.99 -9.10
CA MET A 228 1.63 -0.73 -9.70
C MET A 228 1.37 -0.96 -11.19
N ARG A 229 0.11 -1.09 -11.56
CA ARG A 229 -0.28 -1.34 -12.95
C ARG A 229 0.02 -0.15 -13.87
N HIS A 230 -0.10 1.07 -13.37
CA HIS A 230 0.28 2.29 -14.09
C HIS A 230 0.91 3.29 -13.15
N MET A 231 2.06 3.83 -13.52
CA MET A 231 2.66 4.94 -12.80
C MET A 231 1.77 6.20 -12.79
N ASN A 232 0.89 6.31 -13.78
CA ASN A 232 -0.08 7.41 -13.89
C ASN A 232 -1.37 7.13 -13.11
N SER A 233 -1.57 5.97 -12.53
CA SER A 233 -2.72 5.64 -11.68
C SER A 233 -2.40 5.77 -10.19
N CYS A 234 -1.24 6.28 -9.84
CA CYS A 234 -0.99 6.85 -8.52
C CYS A 234 -1.61 8.26 -8.44
N THR A 235 -2.80 8.42 -8.97
CA THR A 235 -3.68 9.50 -8.60
C THR A 235 -4.49 9.02 -7.42
N TYR A 236 -4.22 9.62 -6.35
CA TYR A 236 -4.70 9.48 -4.99
C TYR A 236 -6.13 9.92 -4.82
#